data_8b7354ef31acef7f067326f669f29d28
#
_entry.id   8b7354ef31acef7f067326f669f29d28
#
_cell.length_a   1.000
_cell.length_b   1.000
_cell.length_c   1.000
_cell.angle_alpha   90.00
_cell.angle_beta   90.00
_cell.angle_gamma   90.00
#
_symmetry.space_group_name_H-M   'P 1'
#
loop_
_entity.id
_entity.type
_entity.pdbx_description
1 polymer ?
#
loop_
_entity_poly.entity_id
_entity_poly.type
_entity_poly.pdbx_seq_one_letter_code
_entity_poly.pdbx_strand_id
1 'polypeptide(L)'
;QVWKEYARDVHIHDALLSYLELHPNNFYRVETDVDGMNFVTARGWEDLSSLLKVYEAGELAVTEDVIGEFIHHPDIAEDVYAYLEIYRKYNEDYGISDILSGNVKKSVYKRVFDADFDERITVVNLLLSGLTVVFSDVARERKMVQLWYEFLKEYRKSQRSTEEQHALYNSAVEQFSKNMEILKESSLILPKEYYIRQDVLRHIKGDFDTVMDDFTEESEKLSTMEDAAGEKLNHAFDFVEDVFSDGQEMLVFVTELTITPEISSFLAEN
;
A
#
# COMPACT_ATOMS: atom_id res chain seq x y z
N GLN A 1 -15.19 6.02 4.18
CA GLN A 1 -14.26 6.67 3.27
C GLN A 1 -12.93 6.96 3.97
N VAL A 2 -12.91 7.70 5.09
CA VAL A 2 -11.69 8.04 5.88
C VAL A 2 -10.87 6.80 6.31
N TRP A 3 -11.54 5.71 6.74
CA TRP A 3 -10.84 4.50 7.12
C TRP A 3 -10.21 3.78 5.92
N LYS A 4 -10.83 3.82 4.74
CA LYS A 4 -10.25 3.21 3.53
C LYS A 4 -8.95 3.91 3.12
N GLU A 5 -8.88 5.23 3.23
CA GLU A 5 -7.66 6.01 3.01
C GLU A 5 -6.57 5.60 4.03
N TYR A 6 -6.94 5.58 5.32
CA TYR A 6 -6.04 5.10 6.38
C TYR A 6 -5.58 3.64 6.16
N ALA A 7 -6.50 2.74 5.79
CA ALA A 7 -6.21 1.33 5.58
C ALA A 7 -5.20 1.08 4.45
N ARG A 8 -5.29 1.86 3.36
CA ARG A 8 -4.28 1.87 2.29
C ARG A 8 -2.94 2.39 2.81
N ASP A 9 -2.96 3.46 3.60
CA ASP A 9 -1.77 4.07 4.19
C ASP A 9 -0.99 3.15 5.13
N VAL A 10 -1.69 2.31 5.91
CA VAL A 10 -1.07 1.33 6.82
C VAL A 10 -0.90 -0.04 6.17
N HIS A 11 -1.13 -0.13 4.84
CA HIS A 11 -1.02 -1.37 4.08
C HIS A 11 -1.84 -2.51 4.68
N ILE A 12 -3.14 -2.28 4.92
CA ILE A 12 -4.06 -3.37 5.27
C ILE A 12 -3.99 -4.43 4.16
N HIS A 13 -4.04 -5.71 4.54
CA HIS A 13 -3.95 -6.85 3.62
C HIS A 13 -4.96 -6.71 2.47
N ASP A 14 -4.47 -6.85 1.21
CA ASP A 14 -5.25 -6.55 0.00
C ASP A 14 -6.55 -7.35 -0.10
N ALA A 15 -6.52 -8.62 0.29
CA ALA A 15 -7.73 -9.44 0.33
C ALA A 15 -8.79 -8.88 1.28
N LEU A 16 -8.39 -8.30 2.42
CA LEU A 16 -9.35 -7.68 3.35
C LEU A 16 -9.89 -6.36 2.82
N LEU A 17 -9.07 -5.57 2.13
CA LEU A 17 -9.55 -4.35 1.45
C LEU A 17 -10.56 -4.71 0.38
N SER A 18 -10.24 -5.68 -0.48
CA SER A 18 -11.12 -6.17 -1.53
C SER A 18 -12.43 -6.74 -0.96
N TYR A 19 -12.35 -7.53 0.11
CA TYR A 19 -13.52 -8.02 0.82
C TYR A 19 -14.42 -6.89 1.31
N LEU A 20 -13.85 -5.88 1.98
CA LEU A 20 -14.61 -4.75 2.52
C LEU A 20 -15.14 -3.78 1.45
N GLU A 21 -14.59 -3.80 0.24
CA GLU A 21 -15.16 -3.09 -0.91
C GLU A 21 -16.43 -3.77 -1.41
N LEU A 22 -16.44 -5.10 -1.44
CA LEU A 22 -17.63 -5.89 -1.81
C LEU A 22 -18.68 -5.92 -0.70
N HIS A 23 -18.26 -5.93 0.57
CA HIS A 23 -19.10 -6.06 1.75
C HIS A 23 -18.95 -4.87 2.71
N PRO A 24 -19.25 -3.63 2.30
CA PRO A 24 -19.00 -2.43 3.13
C PRO A 24 -19.76 -2.41 4.45
N ASN A 25 -20.90 -3.12 4.53
CA ASN A 25 -21.69 -3.24 5.76
C ASN A 25 -21.02 -4.11 6.83
N ASN A 26 -20.06 -4.95 6.46
CA ASN A 26 -19.30 -5.80 7.37
C ASN A 26 -18.13 -5.08 8.04
N PHE A 27 -17.85 -3.84 7.66
CA PHE A 27 -16.76 -3.05 8.26
C PHE A 27 -16.93 -2.79 9.75
N TYR A 28 -18.14 -2.44 10.15
CA TYR A 28 -18.49 -2.20 11.55
C TYR A 28 -19.90 -2.74 11.84
N ARG A 29 -19.99 -3.73 12.70
CA ARG A 29 -21.25 -4.35 13.09
C ARG A 29 -21.19 -4.74 14.56
N VAL A 30 -22.25 -4.46 15.30
CA VAL A 30 -22.41 -4.86 16.70
C VAL A 30 -23.82 -5.39 16.87
N GLU A 31 -23.95 -6.64 17.25
CA GLU A 31 -25.22 -7.32 17.49
C GLU A 31 -25.18 -8.07 18.82
N THR A 32 -26.31 -8.21 19.45
CA THR A 32 -26.43 -8.98 20.69
C THR A 32 -27.48 -10.05 20.49
N ASP A 33 -27.11 -11.29 20.74
CA ASP A 33 -27.99 -12.44 20.71
C ASP A 33 -28.03 -13.16 22.07
N VAL A 34 -28.64 -14.35 22.11
CA VAL A 34 -28.74 -15.15 23.33
C VAL A 34 -27.40 -15.71 23.82
N ASP A 35 -26.40 -15.82 22.92
CA ASP A 35 -25.09 -16.41 23.18
C ASP A 35 -24.06 -15.32 23.54
N GLY A 36 -24.40 -14.04 23.33
CA GLY A 36 -23.52 -12.93 23.68
C GLY A 36 -23.54 -11.76 22.71
N MET A 37 -22.46 -11.00 22.71
CA MET A 37 -22.28 -9.85 21.84
C MET A 37 -21.35 -10.22 20.68
N ASN A 38 -21.89 -10.16 19.47
CA ASN A 38 -21.14 -10.35 18.22
C ASN A 38 -20.74 -8.98 17.66
N PHE A 39 -19.47 -8.79 17.33
CA PHE A 39 -19.02 -7.50 16.84
C PHE A 39 -17.84 -7.60 15.87
N VAL A 40 -17.77 -6.62 15.00
CA VAL A 40 -16.63 -6.32 14.14
C VAL A 40 -16.28 -4.85 14.25
N THR A 41 -15.00 -4.55 14.34
CA THR A 41 -14.50 -3.17 14.49
C THR A 41 -13.33 -2.91 13.54
N ALA A 42 -13.05 -1.63 13.30
CA ALA A 42 -11.87 -1.21 12.52
C ALA A 42 -10.57 -1.82 13.06
N ARG A 43 -10.43 -1.90 14.38
CA ARG A 43 -9.26 -2.50 15.05
C ARG A 43 -9.14 -4.00 14.77
N GLY A 44 -10.26 -4.74 14.75
CA GLY A 44 -10.26 -6.16 14.40
C GLY A 44 -9.71 -6.40 13.00
N TRP A 45 -10.07 -5.56 12.02
CA TRP A 45 -9.53 -5.64 10.66
C TRP A 45 -8.02 -5.35 10.59
N GLU A 46 -7.52 -4.38 11.34
CA GLU A 46 -6.09 -4.07 11.40
C GLU A 46 -5.28 -5.22 12.01
N ASP A 47 -5.76 -5.77 13.12
CA ASP A 47 -5.10 -6.87 13.81
C ASP A 47 -5.13 -8.15 12.96
N LEU A 48 -6.26 -8.48 12.31
CA LEU A 48 -6.37 -9.58 11.35
C LEU A 48 -5.41 -9.39 10.16
N SER A 49 -5.34 -8.19 9.59
CA SER A 49 -4.40 -7.86 8.51
C SER A 49 -2.95 -8.15 8.91
N SER A 50 -2.58 -7.74 10.11
CA SER A 50 -1.22 -7.95 10.62
C SER A 50 -0.92 -9.44 10.79
N LEU A 51 -1.89 -10.21 11.26
CA LEU A 51 -1.78 -11.67 11.38
C LEU A 51 -1.64 -12.34 10.01
N LEU A 52 -2.50 -12.00 9.04
CA LEU A 52 -2.48 -12.61 7.70
C LEU A 52 -1.11 -12.45 7.05
N LYS A 53 -0.49 -11.27 7.12
CA LYS A 53 0.86 -11.03 6.59
C LYS A 53 1.93 -11.90 7.24
N VAL A 54 1.84 -12.11 8.57
CA VAL A 54 2.77 -12.98 9.28
C VAL A 54 2.57 -14.44 8.89
N TYR A 55 1.30 -14.88 8.76
CA TYR A 55 0.97 -16.25 8.36
C TYR A 55 1.41 -16.55 6.93
N GLU A 56 1.21 -15.62 6.01
CA GLU A 56 1.69 -15.75 4.62
C GLU A 56 3.22 -15.81 4.54
N ALA A 57 3.92 -14.92 5.24
CA ALA A 57 5.38 -14.94 5.30
C ALA A 57 5.94 -16.23 5.94
N GLY A 58 5.17 -16.86 6.83
CA GLY A 58 5.51 -18.13 7.49
C GLY A 58 4.96 -19.37 6.80
N GLU A 59 4.26 -19.23 5.67
CA GLU A 59 3.54 -20.31 4.98
C GLU A 59 2.58 -21.10 5.90
N LEU A 60 1.94 -20.37 6.86
CA LEU A 60 1.02 -20.95 7.82
C LEU A 60 -0.42 -20.92 7.28
N ALA A 61 -1.19 -21.96 7.57
CA ALA A 61 -2.59 -22.02 7.21
C ALA A 61 -3.42 -21.07 8.10
N VAL A 62 -4.23 -20.23 7.47
CA VAL A 62 -5.26 -19.43 8.15
C VAL A 62 -6.53 -20.29 8.22
N THR A 63 -7.13 -20.39 9.39
CA THR A 63 -8.39 -21.09 9.63
C THR A 63 -9.49 -20.10 10.04
N GLU A 64 -10.74 -20.53 9.94
CA GLU A 64 -11.88 -19.74 10.40
C GLU A 64 -11.76 -19.37 11.89
N ASP A 65 -11.30 -20.30 12.74
CA ASP A 65 -11.08 -20.06 14.17
C ASP A 65 -10.08 -18.91 14.39
N VAL A 66 -9.00 -18.88 13.60
CA VAL A 66 -7.98 -17.82 13.67
C VAL A 66 -8.57 -16.45 13.28
N ILE A 67 -9.44 -16.42 12.27
CA ILE A 67 -10.14 -15.19 11.89
C ILE A 67 -11.11 -14.76 13.00
N GLY A 68 -11.81 -15.71 13.62
CA GLY A 68 -12.74 -15.49 14.72
C GLY A 68 -12.11 -14.83 15.96
N GLU A 69 -10.80 -14.99 16.18
CA GLU A 69 -10.06 -14.30 17.25
C GLU A 69 -10.03 -12.77 17.09
N PHE A 70 -10.25 -12.25 15.87
CA PHE A 70 -10.22 -10.82 15.54
C PHE A 70 -11.58 -10.30 15.09
N ILE A 71 -12.36 -11.14 14.42
CA ILE A 71 -13.70 -10.85 13.90
C ILE A 71 -14.70 -11.62 14.78
N HIS A 72 -15.12 -11.01 15.87
CA HIS A 72 -16.01 -11.63 16.87
C HIS A 72 -17.48 -11.67 16.41
N HIS A 73 -17.72 -11.86 15.13
CA HIS A 73 -19.02 -12.07 14.51
C HIS A 73 -18.94 -13.34 13.65
N PRO A 74 -19.50 -14.46 14.09
CA PRO A 74 -19.31 -15.76 13.42
C PRO A 74 -19.63 -15.74 11.92
N ASP A 75 -20.79 -15.21 11.53
CA ASP A 75 -21.20 -15.19 10.12
C ASP A 75 -20.21 -14.37 9.25
N ILE A 76 -19.65 -13.29 9.81
CA ILE A 76 -18.66 -12.47 9.09
C ILE A 76 -17.29 -13.16 9.07
N ALA A 77 -16.90 -13.85 10.12
CA ALA A 77 -15.65 -14.61 10.16
C ALA A 77 -15.66 -15.76 9.13
N GLU A 78 -16.77 -16.50 9.03
CA GLU A 78 -16.99 -17.55 8.01
C GLU A 78 -16.93 -16.96 6.60
N ASP A 79 -17.61 -15.84 6.35
CA ASP A 79 -17.65 -15.15 5.06
C ASP A 79 -16.25 -14.65 4.63
N VAL A 80 -15.50 -14.05 5.56
CA VAL A 80 -14.11 -13.65 5.35
C VAL A 80 -13.21 -14.84 5.05
N TYR A 81 -13.36 -15.95 5.79
CA TYR A 81 -12.58 -17.15 5.54
C TYR A 81 -12.81 -17.70 4.13
N ALA A 82 -14.08 -17.86 3.74
CA ALA A 82 -14.45 -18.32 2.41
C ALA A 82 -13.90 -17.39 1.31
N TYR A 83 -13.98 -16.07 1.53
CA TYR A 83 -13.43 -15.08 0.60
C TYR A 83 -11.91 -15.21 0.47
N LEU A 84 -11.17 -15.34 1.57
CA LEU A 84 -9.71 -15.50 1.55
C LEU A 84 -9.25 -16.75 0.80
N GLU A 85 -9.97 -17.88 0.94
CA GLU A 85 -9.69 -19.09 0.19
C GLU A 85 -9.87 -18.90 -1.32
N ILE A 86 -10.94 -18.20 -1.72
CA ILE A 86 -11.18 -17.84 -3.13
C ILE A 86 -10.12 -16.88 -3.63
N TYR A 87 -9.81 -15.84 -2.86
CA TYR A 87 -8.79 -14.83 -3.21
C TYR A 87 -7.41 -15.46 -3.44
N ARG A 88 -6.97 -16.34 -2.55
CA ARG A 88 -5.70 -17.07 -2.69
C ARG A 88 -5.69 -17.94 -3.93
N LYS A 89 -6.74 -18.72 -4.13
CA LYS A 89 -6.88 -19.59 -5.30
C LYS A 89 -6.77 -18.81 -6.59
N TYR A 90 -7.46 -17.66 -6.70
CA TYR A 90 -7.38 -16.85 -7.91
C TYR A 90 -6.02 -16.19 -8.09
N ASN A 91 -5.39 -15.73 -7.01
CA ASN A 91 -4.06 -15.16 -7.07
C ASN A 91 -3.01 -16.18 -7.56
N GLU A 92 -3.10 -17.43 -7.09
CA GLU A 92 -2.24 -18.54 -7.53
C GLU A 92 -2.59 -19.01 -8.94
N ASP A 93 -3.89 -19.21 -9.23
CA ASP A 93 -4.38 -19.79 -10.50
C ASP A 93 -4.15 -18.86 -11.70
N TYR A 94 -4.25 -17.56 -11.51
CA TYR A 94 -4.07 -16.56 -12.58
C TYR A 94 -2.69 -15.96 -12.61
N GLY A 95 -1.86 -16.16 -11.57
CA GLY A 95 -0.50 -15.65 -11.54
C GLY A 95 -0.45 -14.13 -11.66
N ILE A 96 -1.17 -13.39 -10.80
CA ILE A 96 -1.23 -11.92 -10.83
C ILE A 96 0.16 -11.30 -10.80
N SER A 97 1.08 -11.85 -10.00
CA SER A 97 2.47 -11.41 -9.97
C SER A 97 3.18 -11.62 -11.31
N ASP A 98 2.90 -12.73 -12.00
CA ASP A 98 3.45 -13.01 -13.33
C ASP A 98 2.92 -12.02 -14.38
N ILE A 99 1.62 -11.65 -14.29
CA ILE A 99 1.00 -10.64 -15.15
C ILE A 99 1.71 -9.28 -14.94
N LEU A 100 1.81 -8.83 -13.70
CA LEU A 100 2.47 -7.56 -13.36
C LEU A 100 3.96 -7.54 -13.74
N SER A 101 4.61 -8.70 -13.78
CA SER A 101 6.02 -8.83 -14.22
C SER A 101 6.19 -9.00 -15.73
N GLY A 102 5.10 -9.06 -16.51
CA GLY A 102 5.14 -9.32 -17.95
C GLY A 102 5.45 -10.76 -18.35
N ASN A 103 5.42 -11.71 -17.42
CA ASN A 103 5.79 -13.12 -17.63
C ASN A 103 4.57 -14.05 -17.78
N VAL A 104 3.52 -13.58 -18.43
CA VAL A 104 2.23 -14.27 -18.50
C VAL A 104 2.30 -15.51 -19.38
N LYS A 105 1.84 -16.64 -18.87
CA LYS A 105 1.67 -17.88 -19.64
C LYS A 105 0.48 -17.73 -20.60
N LYS A 106 0.62 -18.21 -21.84
CA LYS A 106 -0.47 -18.19 -22.84
C LYS A 106 -1.77 -18.86 -22.36
N SER A 107 -1.66 -19.83 -21.47
CA SER A 107 -2.81 -20.51 -20.87
C SER A 107 -3.65 -19.61 -19.97
N VAL A 108 -3.04 -18.57 -19.36
CA VAL A 108 -3.73 -17.61 -18.49
C VAL A 108 -4.65 -16.72 -19.32
N TYR A 109 -4.17 -16.18 -20.46
CA TYR A 109 -5.01 -15.38 -21.38
C TYR A 109 -6.28 -16.12 -21.78
N LYS A 110 -6.15 -17.39 -22.20
CA LYS A 110 -7.30 -18.19 -22.57
C LYS A 110 -8.23 -18.47 -21.38
N ARG A 111 -7.66 -18.80 -20.21
CA ARG A 111 -8.46 -19.09 -19.01
C ARG A 111 -9.29 -17.89 -18.60
N VAL A 112 -8.67 -16.69 -18.56
CA VAL A 112 -9.37 -15.45 -18.17
C VAL A 112 -10.41 -15.07 -19.22
N PHE A 113 -10.11 -15.23 -20.52
CA PHE A 113 -11.06 -14.95 -21.58
C PHE A 113 -12.30 -15.86 -21.53
N ASP A 114 -12.11 -17.16 -21.26
CA ASP A 114 -13.17 -18.15 -21.17
C ASP A 114 -13.95 -18.13 -19.83
N ALA A 115 -13.50 -17.34 -18.84
CA ALA A 115 -14.10 -17.24 -17.51
C ALA A 115 -15.43 -16.48 -17.51
N ASP A 116 -16.26 -16.71 -16.50
CA ASP A 116 -17.48 -15.96 -16.27
C ASP A 116 -17.17 -14.48 -15.91
N PHE A 117 -18.15 -13.60 -16.14
CA PHE A 117 -17.95 -12.16 -15.94
C PHE A 117 -17.48 -11.79 -14.53
N ASP A 118 -18.06 -12.40 -13.48
CA ASP A 118 -17.68 -12.13 -12.09
C ASP A 118 -16.23 -12.54 -11.81
N GLU A 119 -15.79 -13.63 -12.41
CA GLU A 119 -14.42 -14.12 -12.31
C GLU A 119 -13.43 -13.18 -13.03
N ARG A 120 -13.82 -12.67 -14.22
CA ARG A 120 -13.01 -11.69 -14.97
C ARG A 120 -12.87 -10.38 -14.21
N ILE A 121 -13.93 -9.89 -13.59
CA ILE A 121 -13.89 -8.70 -12.70
C ILE A 121 -13.02 -8.96 -11.47
N THR A 122 -13.03 -10.16 -10.92
CA THR A 122 -12.14 -10.54 -9.81
C THR A 122 -10.67 -10.44 -10.21
N VAL A 123 -10.30 -10.92 -11.40
CA VAL A 123 -8.92 -10.79 -11.93
C VAL A 123 -8.53 -9.33 -12.08
N VAL A 124 -9.42 -8.50 -12.64
CA VAL A 124 -9.19 -7.03 -12.74
C VAL A 124 -8.95 -6.40 -11.35
N ASN A 125 -9.77 -6.74 -10.37
CA ASN A 125 -9.61 -6.22 -9.01
C ASN A 125 -8.30 -6.67 -8.35
N LEU A 126 -7.87 -7.91 -8.60
CA LEU A 126 -6.58 -8.40 -8.12
C LEU A 126 -5.39 -7.65 -8.74
N LEU A 127 -5.45 -7.35 -10.04
CA LEU A 127 -4.44 -6.53 -10.71
C LEU A 127 -4.40 -5.11 -10.14
N LEU A 128 -5.56 -4.49 -9.92
CA LEU A 128 -5.69 -3.17 -9.31
C LEU A 128 -5.13 -3.15 -7.88
N SER A 129 -5.42 -4.17 -7.08
CA SER A 129 -4.87 -4.31 -5.73
C SER A 129 -3.35 -4.41 -5.75
N GLY A 130 -2.79 -5.25 -6.62
CA GLY A 130 -1.34 -5.38 -6.78
C GLY A 130 -0.67 -4.07 -7.22
N LEU A 131 -1.28 -3.33 -8.16
CA LEU A 131 -0.80 -2.02 -8.58
C LEU A 131 -0.90 -0.99 -7.44
N THR A 132 -1.99 -0.99 -6.68
CA THR A 132 -2.18 -0.07 -5.54
C THR A 132 -1.07 -0.22 -4.51
N VAL A 133 -0.66 -1.45 -4.18
CA VAL A 133 0.47 -1.69 -3.27
C VAL A 133 1.76 -1.09 -3.84
N VAL A 134 2.08 -1.39 -5.09
CA VAL A 134 3.29 -0.90 -5.76
C VAL A 134 3.34 0.64 -5.76
N PHE A 135 2.25 1.30 -6.14
CA PHE A 135 2.21 2.77 -6.20
C PHE A 135 2.14 3.43 -4.82
N SER A 136 1.58 2.77 -3.81
CA SER A 136 1.64 3.23 -2.42
C SER A 136 3.07 3.24 -1.89
N ASP A 137 3.87 2.22 -2.21
CA ASP A 137 5.28 2.15 -1.83
C ASP A 137 6.09 3.24 -2.53
N VAL A 138 5.88 3.45 -3.84
CA VAL A 138 6.51 4.55 -4.60
C VAL A 138 6.13 5.91 -4.01
N ALA A 139 4.86 6.15 -3.72
CA ALA A 139 4.40 7.42 -3.16
C ALA A 139 5.00 7.70 -1.77
N ARG A 140 5.15 6.66 -0.95
CA ARG A 140 5.81 6.76 0.36
C ARG A 140 7.27 7.13 0.21
N GLU A 141 8.01 6.43 -0.65
CA GLU A 141 9.42 6.65 -0.91
C GLU A 141 9.67 8.05 -1.49
N ARG A 142 8.86 8.46 -2.47
CA ARG A 142 8.89 9.81 -3.05
C ARG A 142 8.68 10.89 -1.98
N LYS A 143 7.74 10.69 -1.07
CA LYS A 143 7.50 11.63 0.03
C LYS A 143 8.68 11.71 0.99
N MET A 144 9.33 10.59 1.28
CA MET A 144 10.52 10.51 2.12
C MET A 144 11.68 11.27 1.47
N VAL A 145 12.01 10.99 0.21
CA VAL A 145 13.07 11.65 -0.55
C VAL A 145 12.79 13.16 -0.69
N GLN A 146 11.54 13.55 -0.93
CA GLN A 146 11.15 14.96 -1.01
C GLN A 146 11.40 15.71 0.31
N LEU A 147 10.97 15.15 1.44
CA LEU A 147 11.18 15.76 2.75
C LEU A 147 12.68 15.86 3.10
N TRP A 148 13.45 14.86 2.73
CA TRP A 148 14.91 14.87 2.88
C TRP A 148 15.56 15.96 2.01
N TYR A 149 15.14 16.06 0.74
CA TYR A 149 15.59 17.15 -0.14
C TYR A 149 15.28 18.54 0.42
N GLU A 150 14.06 18.74 0.93
CA GLU A 150 13.66 20.02 1.54
C GLU A 150 14.54 20.35 2.75
N PHE A 151 14.83 19.38 3.60
CA PHE A 151 15.75 19.53 4.73
C PHE A 151 17.15 19.95 4.25
N LEU A 152 17.74 19.24 3.29
CA LEU A 152 19.06 19.54 2.74
C LEU A 152 19.11 20.93 2.07
N LYS A 153 18.06 21.29 1.37
CA LYS A 153 17.92 22.60 0.71
C LYS A 153 17.88 23.75 1.71
N GLU A 154 17.13 23.62 2.80
CA GLU A 154 17.07 24.62 3.87
C GLU A 154 18.41 24.72 4.60
N TYR A 155 19.05 23.60 4.89
CA TYR A 155 20.38 23.59 5.48
C TYR A 155 21.42 24.31 4.60
N ARG A 156 21.47 24.02 3.29
CA ARG A 156 22.39 24.69 2.35
C ARG A 156 22.19 26.21 2.28
N LYS A 157 20.98 26.71 2.41
CA LYS A 157 20.71 28.17 2.45
C LYS A 157 21.29 28.83 3.70
N SER A 158 21.41 28.10 4.81
CA SER A 158 21.91 28.62 6.08
C SER A 158 23.45 28.67 6.17
N GLN A 159 24.16 28.01 5.23
CA GLN A 159 25.62 27.93 5.23
C GLN A 159 26.28 29.28 4.95
N ARG A 160 27.15 29.78 5.86
CA ARG A 160 27.92 30.98 5.71
C ARG A 160 29.44 30.81 5.75
N SER A 161 29.97 29.70 6.32
CA SER A 161 31.41 29.38 6.36
C SER A 161 31.65 27.88 6.60
N THR A 162 32.83 27.41 6.18
CA THR A 162 33.18 25.96 6.22
C THR A 162 33.46 25.43 7.63
N GLU A 163 33.94 26.27 8.55
CA GLU A 163 34.36 25.86 9.91
C GLU A 163 33.18 25.64 10.88
N GLU A 164 32.02 26.21 10.57
CA GLU A 164 30.80 26.08 11.39
C GLU A 164 29.82 25.01 10.86
N GLN A 165 30.16 24.34 9.74
CA GLN A 165 29.22 23.47 9.02
C GLN A 165 28.69 22.30 9.88
N HIS A 166 29.55 21.58 10.59
CA HIS A 166 29.13 20.45 11.41
C HIS A 166 28.22 20.85 12.59
N ALA A 167 28.54 21.97 13.25
CA ALA A 167 27.72 22.47 14.35
C ALA A 167 26.33 22.95 13.86
N LEU A 168 26.31 23.62 12.72
CA LEU A 168 25.06 24.07 12.07
C LEU A 168 24.23 22.90 11.58
N TYR A 169 24.86 21.84 11.02
CA TYR A 169 24.17 20.64 10.57
C TYR A 169 23.49 19.92 11.74
N ASN A 170 24.23 19.65 12.80
CA ASN A 170 23.70 19.01 14.00
C ASN A 170 22.54 19.82 14.62
N SER A 171 22.66 21.15 14.63
CA SER A 171 21.58 22.02 15.09
C SER A 171 20.33 21.93 14.20
N ALA A 172 20.50 21.82 12.88
CA ALA A 172 19.38 21.63 11.94
C ALA A 172 18.69 20.28 12.15
N VAL A 173 19.45 19.20 12.36
CA VAL A 173 18.91 17.86 12.67
C VAL A 173 18.13 17.88 13.99
N GLU A 174 18.66 18.52 15.04
CA GLU A 174 17.95 18.69 16.31
C GLU A 174 16.65 19.48 16.14
N GLN A 175 16.67 20.56 15.33
CA GLN A 175 15.48 21.36 15.06
C GLN A 175 14.42 20.56 14.31
N PHE A 176 14.82 19.76 13.32
CA PHE A 176 13.91 18.85 12.60
C PHE A 176 13.26 17.86 13.56
N SER A 177 14.04 17.24 14.45
CA SER A 177 13.54 16.31 15.47
C SER A 177 12.54 16.97 16.43
N LYS A 178 12.87 18.17 16.94
CA LYS A 178 11.98 18.92 17.84
C LYS A 178 10.67 19.33 17.16
N ASN A 179 10.75 19.79 15.91
CA ASN A 179 9.55 20.15 15.14
C ASN A 179 8.64 18.94 14.94
N MET A 180 9.21 17.76 14.67
CA MET A 180 8.47 16.53 14.51
C MET A 180 7.70 16.15 15.79
N GLU A 181 8.34 16.24 16.96
CA GLU A 181 7.69 15.96 18.25
C GLU A 181 6.58 16.96 18.57
N ILE A 182 6.79 18.25 18.29
CA ILE A 182 5.77 19.30 18.45
C ILE A 182 4.54 18.99 17.58
N LEU A 183 4.74 18.62 16.32
CA LEU A 183 3.65 18.26 15.40
C LEU A 183 2.87 17.04 15.90
N LYS A 184 3.56 16.04 16.46
CA LYS A 184 2.95 14.85 17.05
C LYS A 184 2.12 15.20 18.29
N GLU A 185 2.70 15.92 19.24
CA GLU A 185 2.03 16.31 20.49
C GLU A 185 0.80 17.20 20.24
N SER A 186 0.87 18.07 19.23
CA SER A 186 -0.24 18.93 18.85
C SER A 186 -1.29 18.25 17.97
N SER A 187 -1.09 16.98 17.63
CA SER A 187 -1.96 16.20 16.69
C SER A 187 -2.14 16.88 15.32
N LEU A 188 -1.14 17.67 14.89
CA LEU A 188 -1.13 18.36 13.60
C LEU A 188 -0.51 17.53 12.48
N ILE A 189 -0.06 16.32 12.77
CA ILE A 189 0.54 15.39 11.81
C ILE A 189 -0.20 14.05 11.84
N LEU A 190 -0.46 13.50 10.67
CA LEU A 190 -1.00 12.15 10.55
C LEU A 190 0.05 11.10 10.93
N PRO A 191 -0.36 9.94 11.49
CA PRO A 191 0.59 8.87 11.85
C PRO A 191 1.52 8.49 10.70
N LYS A 192 1.02 8.33 9.48
CA LYS A 192 1.81 8.02 8.28
C LYS A 192 2.92 9.06 8.06
N GLU A 193 2.59 10.33 8.09
CA GLU A 193 3.56 11.40 7.87
C GLU A 193 4.60 11.46 9.00
N TYR A 194 4.20 11.16 10.24
CA TYR A 194 5.13 11.06 11.36
C TYR A 194 6.17 9.96 11.13
N TYR A 195 5.75 8.77 10.66
CA TYR A 195 6.67 7.67 10.35
C TYR A 195 7.62 8.01 9.19
N ILE A 196 7.13 8.64 8.13
CA ILE A 196 7.99 9.10 7.04
C ILE A 196 9.05 10.10 7.55
N ARG A 197 8.67 11.03 8.43
CA ARG A 197 9.61 11.96 9.06
C ARG A 197 10.62 11.26 9.98
N GLN A 198 10.20 10.18 10.65
CA GLN A 198 11.14 9.34 11.42
C GLN A 198 12.16 8.65 10.51
N ASP A 199 11.73 8.18 9.34
CA ASP A 199 12.63 7.59 8.35
C ASP A 199 13.63 8.65 7.86
N VAL A 200 13.17 9.84 7.47
CA VAL A 200 14.06 10.97 7.13
C VAL A 200 15.03 11.27 8.26
N LEU A 201 14.55 11.34 9.53
CA LEU A 201 15.42 11.61 10.69
C LEU A 201 16.52 10.56 10.87
N ARG A 202 16.26 9.30 10.52
CA ARG A 202 17.30 8.25 10.54
C ARG A 202 18.38 8.49 9.49
N HIS A 203 17.99 8.88 8.28
CA HIS A 203 18.91 9.15 7.18
C HIS A 203 19.75 10.42 7.38
N ILE A 204 19.16 11.50 7.91
CA ILE A 204 19.89 12.75 8.12
C ILE A 204 20.78 12.77 9.38
N LYS A 205 20.76 11.72 10.21
CA LYS A 205 21.68 11.56 11.36
C LYS A 205 23.01 11.03 10.87
N GLY A 206 24.04 11.88 10.86
CA GLY A 206 25.37 11.48 10.45
C GLY A 206 26.24 12.68 10.04
N ASP A 207 27.34 12.36 9.37
CA ASP A 207 28.18 13.38 8.73
C ASP A 207 27.51 13.85 7.43
N PHE A 208 27.60 15.15 7.16
CA PHE A 208 26.89 15.76 6.02
C PHE A 208 27.28 15.15 4.67
N ASP A 209 28.57 14.84 4.46
CA ASP A 209 29.02 14.28 3.19
C ASP A 209 28.46 12.86 2.99
N THR A 210 28.45 12.03 4.02
CA THR A 210 27.83 10.70 4.00
C THR A 210 26.32 10.81 3.72
N VAL A 211 25.65 11.76 4.38
CA VAL A 211 24.20 11.98 4.19
C VAL A 211 23.88 12.43 2.76
N MET A 212 24.79 13.15 2.10
CA MET A 212 24.64 13.54 0.69
C MET A 212 24.82 12.36 -0.27
N ASP A 213 25.75 11.47 0.02
CA ASP A 213 25.96 10.24 -0.76
C ASP A 213 24.75 9.29 -0.62
N ASP A 214 24.28 9.09 0.61
CA ASP A 214 23.08 8.29 0.91
C ASP A 214 21.81 8.89 0.24
N PHE A 215 21.67 10.22 0.23
CA PHE A 215 20.57 10.88 -0.46
C PHE A 215 20.60 10.62 -1.97
N THR A 216 21.79 10.61 -2.57
CA THR A 216 21.95 10.33 -4.00
C THR A 216 21.54 8.89 -4.30
N GLU A 217 22.00 7.93 -3.51
CA GLU A 217 21.65 6.51 -3.64
C GLU A 217 20.12 6.29 -3.50
N GLU A 218 19.49 6.90 -2.49
CA GLU A 218 18.06 6.76 -2.27
C GLU A 218 17.22 7.43 -3.38
N SER A 219 17.72 8.53 -3.96
CA SER A 219 17.09 9.17 -5.11
C SER A 219 17.18 8.30 -6.38
N GLU A 220 18.29 7.61 -6.61
CA GLU A 220 18.45 6.66 -7.71
C GLU A 220 17.57 5.42 -7.51
N LYS A 221 17.45 4.93 -6.29
CA LYS A 221 16.54 3.85 -5.92
C LYS A 221 15.09 4.23 -6.19
N LEU A 222 14.65 5.44 -5.78
CA LEU A 222 13.32 5.94 -6.08
C LEU A 222 13.04 5.95 -7.57
N SER A 223 13.97 6.46 -8.39
CA SER A 223 13.82 6.45 -9.86
C SER A 223 13.63 5.04 -10.40
N THR A 224 14.40 4.07 -9.90
CA THR A 224 14.27 2.67 -10.29
C THR A 224 12.92 2.07 -9.87
N MET A 225 12.41 2.44 -8.69
CA MET A 225 11.09 2.01 -8.24
C MET A 225 9.97 2.60 -9.09
N GLU A 226 10.09 3.87 -9.51
CA GLU A 226 9.14 4.54 -10.40
C GLU A 226 9.09 3.88 -11.77
N ASP A 227 10.25 3.60 -12.37
CA ASP A 227 10.35 2.89 -13.64
C ASP A 227 9.72 1.50 -13.55
N ALA A 228 10.04 0.73 -12.51
CA ALA A 228 9.47 -0.60 -12.30
C ALA A 228 7.96 -0.57 -12.07
N ALA A 229 7.44 0.45 -11.39
CA ALA A 229 6.00 0.64 -11.19
C ALA A 229 5.29 0.96 -12.52
N GLY A 230 5.90 1.81 -13.36
CA GLY A 230 5.41 2.12 -14.70
C GLY A 230 5.38 0.89 -15.62
N GLU A 231 6.42 0.04 -15.57
CA GLU A 231 6.44 -1.23 -16.32
C GLU A 231 5.31 -2.17 -15.85
N LYS A 232 5.10 -2.32 -14.55
CA LYS A 232 4.00 -3.16 -14.02
C LYS A 232 2.63 -2.65 -14.45
N LEU A 233 2.43 -1.33 -14.46
CA LEU A 233 1.19 -0.72 -14.94
C LEU A 233 0.98 -1.01 -16.44
N ASN A 234 2.01 -0.88 -17.26
CA ASN A 234 1.94 -1.20 -18.69
C ASN A 234 1.61 -2.68 -18.91
N HIS A 235 2.27 -3.59 -18.20
CA HIS A 235 1.98 -5.03 -18.30
C HIS A 235 0.53 -5.37 -17.93
N ALA A 236 0.01 -4.74 -16.85
CA ALA A 236 -1.39 -4.92 -16.46
C ALA A 236 -2.34 -4.39 -17.53
N PHE A 237 -2.02 -3.21 -18.09
CA PHE A 237 -2.83 -2.58 -19.14
C PHE A 237 -2.85 -3.44 -20.41
N ASP A 238 -1.68 -3.87 -20.89
CA ASP A 238 -1.54 -4.75 -22.04
C ASP A 238 -2.31 -6.07 -21.84
N PHE A 239 -2.23 -6.67 -20.66
CA PHE A 239 -2.96 -7.89 -20.35
C PHE A 239 -4.47 -7.68 -20.41
N VAL A 240 -4.99 -6.61 -19.80
CA VAL A 240 -6.42 -6.28 -19.79
C VAL A 240 -6.92 -5.96 -21.20
N GLU A 241 -6.12 -5.23 -22.01
CA GLU A 241 -6.43 -4.92 -23.41
C GLU A 241 -6.44 -6.19 -24.27
N ASP A 242 -5.43 -7.04 -24.16
CA ASP A 242 -5.32 -8.28 -24.92
C ASP A 242 -6.47 -9.26 -24.63
N VAL A 243 -6.93 -9.32 -23.39
CA VAL A 243 -8.00 -10.26 -22.98
C VAL A 243 -9.39 -9.70 -23.23
N PHE A 244 -9.63 -8.43 -22.88
CA PHE A 244 -10.98 -7.87 -22.78
C PHE A 244 -11.28 -6.82 -23.86
N SER A 245 -10.23 -6.31 -24.56
CA SER A 245 -10.38 -5.24 -25.57
C SER A 245 -11.19 -4.06 -24.99
N ASP A 246 -12.29 -3.67 -25.67
CA ASP A 246 -13.19 -2.58 -25.25
C ASP A 246 -14.31 -3.05 -24.30
N GLY A 247 -14.12 -4.17 -23.60
CA GLY A 247 -15.11 -4.75 -22.69
C GLY A 247 -15.37 -3.90 -21.42
N GLN A 248 -16.38 -4.32 -20.66
CA GLN A 248 -16.73 -3.66 -19.39
C GLN A 248 -15.59 -3.76 -18.37
N GLU A 249 -14.81 -4.83 -18.43
CA GLU A 249 -13.64 -5.07 -17.59
C GLU A 249 -12.58 -4.00 -17.79
N MET A 250 -12.30 -3.60 -19.03
CA MET A 250 -11.40 -2.49 -19.35
C MET A 250 -11.93 -1.17 -18.78
N LEU A 251 -13.24 -0.91 -18.90
CA LEU A 251 -13.83 0.29 -18.32
C LEU A 251 -13.67 0.35 -16.80
N VAL A 252 -13.91 -0.78 -16.11
CA VAL A 252 -13.70 -0.88 -14.66
C VAL A 252 -12.22 -0.63 -14.33
N PHE A 253 -11.29 -1.30 -15.03
CA PHE A 253 -9.86 -1.15 -14.80
C PHE A 253 -9.41 0.31 -14.93
N VAL A 254 -9.73 0.98 -16.03
CA VAL A 254 -9.33 2.37 -16.28
C VAL A 254 -9.98 3.33 -15.26
N THR A 255 -11.26 3.11 -14.92
CA THR A 255 -11.95 3.94 -13.94
C THR A 255 -11.27 3.85 -12.58
N GLU A 256 -10.99 2.64 -12.10
CA GLU A 256 -10.34 2.43 -10.80
C GLU A 256 -8.91 2.99 -10.77
N LEU A 257 -8.13 2.85 -11.85
CA LEU A 257 -6.81 3.49 -11.96
C LEU A 257 -6.87 5.01 -11.79
N THR A 258 -7.89 5.65 -12.37
CA THR A 258 -8.02 7.12 -12.32
C THR A 258 -8.51 7.65 -10.98
N ILE A 259 -9.25 6.86 -10.20
CA ILE A 259 -9.75 7.25 -8.88
C ILE A 259 -8.82 6.82 -7.72
N THR A 260 -7.84 5.96 -7.98
CA THR A 260 -6.81 5.58 -6.98
C THR A 260 -5.77 6.69 -6.87
N PRO A 261 -5.65 7.40 -5.72
CA PRO A 261 -4.88 8.63 -5.62
C PRO A 261 -3.40 8.47 -5.99
N GLU A 262 -2.75 7.39 -5.55
CA GLU A 262 -1.34 7.13 -5.78
C GLU A 262 -1.05 6.89 -7.27
N ILE A 263 -1.92 6.14 -7.94
CA ILE A 263 -1.79 5.83 -9.37
C ILE A 263 -2.12 7.07 -10.20
N SER A 264 -3.21 7.77 -9.88
CA SER A 264 -3.62 8.97 -10.61
C SER A 264 -2.58 10.10 -10.48
N SER A 265 -1.94 10.24 -9.32
CA SER A 265 -0.83 11.19 -9.12
C SER A 265 0.37 10.83 -9.99
N PHE A 266 0.74 9.55 -10.01
CA PHE A 266 1.83 9.07 -10.87
C PHE A 266 1.56 9.33 -12.36
N LEU A 267 0.33 9.03 -12.82
CA LEU A 267 -0.08 9.26 -14.21
C LEU A 267 -0.13 10.74 -14.60
N ALA A 268 -0.36 11.64 -13.66
CA ALA A 268 -0.38 13.09 -13.90
C ALA A 268 1.03 13.71 -14.00
N GLU A 269 2.04 13.04 -13.45
CA GLU A 269 3.43 13.53 -13.39
C GLU A 269 4.31 12.93 -14.50
N ASN A 270 3.88 11.82 -15.13
CA ASN A 270 4.56 11.08 -16.20
C ASN A 270 3.72 10.96 -17.46
#